data_133bae6f40de259b4aae0a511ea751b4
#
_entry.id   133bae6f40de259b4aae0a511ea751b4
#
_cell.length_a   1.000
_cell.length_b   1.000
_cell.length_c   1.000
_cell.angle_alpha   90.00
_cell.angle_beta   90.00
_cell.angle_gamma   90.00
#
_symmetry.space_group_name_H-M   'P 1'
#
loop_
_entity.id
_entity.type
_entity.pdbx_description
1 polymer ?
#
loop_
_entity_poly.entity_id
_entity_poly.type
_entity_poly.pdbx_seq_one_letter_code
_entity_poly.pdbx_strand_id
1 'polypeptide(L)'
;CDYFRDRLNMTLKRFTTDIARTNLHYTVLFRASDEDKYHTLRNLLDSTKCPAIVYVTRTKSAEKIAERLCKDGLNAKAFHGQMEINAKVKAQDEFMSNKVRIIVATSAFGMGVDKSDVGLVVHYEISDSLENYIQEAGRAGRDVNSQAECYVLYNDDDLNKHFILLNQTKLTLSEINQVWSAVKKLTAKHDTIYISALEIA
;
A
#
# COMPACT_ATOMS: atom_id res chain seq x y z
N CYS A 1 -12.92 4.04 21.49
CA CYS A 1 -13.01 4.95 22.66
C CYS A 1 -13.31 4.20 23.96
N ASP A 2 -14.23 3.24 23.93
CA ASP A 2 -14.63 2.49 25.12
C ASP A 2 -13.47 1.69 25.72
N TYR A 3 -12.64 1.06 24.88
CA TYR A 3 -11.43 0.36 25.32
C TYR A 3 -10.48 1.28 26.12
N PHE A 4 -10.22 2.50 25.66
CA PHE A 4 -9.33 3.44 26.36
C PHE A 4 -9.98 3.95 27.66
N ARG A 5 -11.29 4.22 27.65
CA ARG A 5 -12.01 4.61 28.85
C ARG A 5 -11.91 3.53 29.92
N ASP A 6 -12.19 2.27 29.56
CA ASP A 6 -12.24 1.17 30.49
C ASP A 6 -10.86 0.73 31.00
N ARG A 7 -9.80 0.88 30.16
CA ARG A 7 -8.42 0.52 30.53
C ARG A 7 -7.66 1.62 31.24
N LEU A 8 -7.91 2.87 30.90
CA LEU A 8 -7.17 4.00 31.44
C LEU A 8 -7.97 4.79 32.49
N ASN A 9 -9.20 4.37 32.77
CA ASN A 9 -10.13 5.05 33.67
C ASN A 9 -10.24 6.57 33.39
N MET A 10 -10.27 6.94 32.11
CA MET A 10 -10.29 8.31 31.64
C MET A 10 -11.63 8.67 31.04
N THR A 11 -12.16 9.84 31.40
CA THR A 11 -13.33 10.43 30.72
C THR A 11 -12.85 11.09 29.42
N LEU A 12 -13.21 10.51 28.29
CA LEU A 12 -12.82 11.01 26.96
C LEU A 12 -13.98 11.76 26.32
N LYS A 13 -13.72 12.97 25.84
CA LYS A 13 -14.64 13.69 24.96
C LYS A 13 -14.41 13.21 23.52
N ARG A 14 -15.43 12.60 22.94
CA ARG A 14 -15.39 12.09 21.57
C ARG A 14 -15.81 13.18 20.59
N PHE A 15 -14.93 13.50 19.63
CA PHE A 15 -15.24 14.32 18.48
C PHE A 15 -15.22 13.39 17.25
N THR A 16 -16.35 13.24 16.59
CA THR A 16 -16.44 12.43 15.36
C THR A 16 -17.11 13.24 14.28
N THR A 17 -16.52 13.21 13.09
CA THR A 17 -17.17 13.63 11.85
C THR A 17 -17.57 12.39 11.07
N ASP A 18 -18.53 12.52 10.18
CA ASP A 18 -18.84 11.45 9.23
C ASP A 18 -17.63 11.27 8.29
N ILE A 19 -17.03 10.07 8.33
CA ILE A 19 -15.77 9.77 7.62
C ILE A 19 -16.07 9.17 6.23
N ALA A 20 -17.35 8.93 5.92
CA ALA A 20 -17.75 8.31 4.66
C ALA A 20 -17.38 9.23 3.47
N ARG A 21 -16.46 8.75 2.64
CA ARG A 21 -16.05 9.41 1.40
C ARG A 21 -17.02 9.04 0.29
N THR A 22 -18.14 9.76 0.20
CA THR A 22 -19.22 9.49 -0.77
C THR A 22 -18.84 9.80 -2.22
N ASN A 23 -17.73 10.49 -2.42
CA ASN A 23 -17.18 10.81 -3.73
C ASN A 23 -16.19 9.75 -4.28
N LEU A 24 -15.98 8.64 -3.56
CA LEU A 24 -15.15 7.53 -4.02
C LEU A 24 -16.02 6.35 -4.43
N HIS A 25 -15.83 5.86 -5.64
CA HIS A 25 -16.48 4.66 -6.16
C HIS A 25 -15.51 3.48 -6.09
N TYR A 26 -15.88 2.44 -5.35
CA TYR A 26 -15.04 1.25 -5.15
C TYR A 26 -15.53 0.11 -6.02
N THR A 27 -14.64 -0.46 -6.82
CA THR A 27 -14.93 -1.60 -7.70
C THR A 27 -13.87 -2.67 -7.55
N VAL A 28 -14.29 -3.92 -7.39
CA VAL A 28 -13.41 -5.08 -7.30
C VAL A 28 -13.63 -5.96 -8.52
N LEU A 29 -12.55 -6.27 -9.25
CA LEU A 29 -12.61 -7.01 -10.51
C LEU A 29 -11.69 -8.24 -10.45
N PHE A 30 -12.29 -9.42 -10.57
CA PHE A 30 -11.54 -10.65 -10.83
C PHE A 30 -11.06 -10.68 -12.28
N ARG A 31 -9.81 -11.11 -12.50
CA ARG A 31 -9.23 -11.35 -13.82
C ARG A 31 -8.50 -12.68 -13.83
N ALA A 32 -8.71 -13.46 -14.88
CA ALA A 32 -8.21 -14.82 -14.93
C ALA A 32 -6.68 -14.92 -15.01
N SER A 33 -6.02 -13.89 -15.54
CA SER A 33 -4.57 -13.86 -15.74
C SER A 33 -3.97 -12.49 -15.48
N ASP A 34 -2.65 -12.42 -15.30
CA ASP A 34 -1.91 -11.15 -15.22
C ASP A 34 -2.04 -10.34 -16.52
N GLU A 35 -2.18 -10.99 -17.67
CA GLU A 35 -2.40 -10.29 -18.93
C GLU A 35 -3.79 -9.63 -18.98
N ASP A 36 -4.82 -10.31 -18.52
CA ASP A 36 -6.17 -9.74 -18.42
C ASP A 36 -6.21 -8.58 -17.40
N LYS A 37 -5.46 -8.70 -16.30
CA LYS A 37 -5.28 -7.59 -15.34
C LYS A 37 -4.64 -6.39 -16.02
N TYR A 38 -3.57 -6.62 -16.79
CA TYR A 38 -2.88 -5.53 -17.48
C TYR A 38 -3.75 -4.86 -18.53
N HIS A 39 -4.47 -5.63 -19.35
CA HIS A 39 -5.43 -5.08 -20.30
C HIS A 39 -6.53 -4.26 -19.63
N THR A 40 -7.04 -4.74 -18.50
CA THR A 40 -8.02 -3.98 -17.72
C THR A 40 -7.41 -2.68 -17.18
N LEU A 41 -6.22 -2.72 -16.58
CA LEU A 41 -5.49 -1.55 -16.10
C LEU A 41 -5.32 -0.52 -17.22
N ARG A 42 -4.86 -0.97 -18.39
CA ARG A 42 -4.67 -0.10 -19.53
C ARG A 42 -5.97 0.58 -19.98
N ASN A 43 -7.07 -0.17 -20.11
CA ASN A 43 -8.36 0.38 -20.48
C ASN A 43 -8.86 1.43 -19.49
N LEU A 44 -8.68 1.18 -18.16
CA LEU A 44 -9.01 2.15 -17.13
C LEU A 44 -8.18 3.44 -17.26
N LEU A 45 -6.89 3.31 -17.53
CA LEU A 45 -5.98 4.44 -17.71
C LEU A 45 -6.25 5.21 -19.02
N ASP A 46 -6.67 4.53 -20.08
CA ASP A 46 -7.02 5.17 -21.35
C ASP A 46 -8.38 5.90 -21.30
N SER A 47 -9.32 5.36 -20.54
CA SER A 47 -10.65 5.97 -20.35
C SER A 47 -10.63 7.22 -19.48
N THR A 48 -9.60 7.42 -18.66
CA THR A 48 -9.46 8.57 -17.77
C THR A 48 -8.32 9.48 -18.23
N LYS A 49 -8.47 10.80 -18.06
CA LYS A 49 -7.40 11.78 -18.35
C LYS A 49 -6.76 12.34 -17.07
N CYS A 50 -7.35 12.05 -15.92
CA CYS A 50 -6.86 12.50 -14.62
C CYS A 50 -5.54 11.80 -14.22
N PRO A 51 -4.80 12.39 -13.28
CA PRO A 51 -3.70 11.72 -12.63
C PRO A 51 -4.16 10.42 -11.96
N ALA A 52 -3.34 9.38 -12.07
CA ALA A 52 -3.65 8.05 -11.56
C ALA A 52 -2.51 7.47 -10.73
N ILE A 53 -2.86 6.68 -9.71
CA ILE A 53 -1.92 5.91 -8.91
C ILE A 53 -2.26 4.43 -9.07
N VAL A 54 -1.24 3.62 -9.38
CA VAL A 54 -1.36 2.16 -9.50
C VAL A 54 -0.53 1.53 -8.38
N TYR A 55 -1.16 0.86 -7.45
CA TYR A 55 -0.51 0.20 -6.34
C TYR A 55 -0.17 -1.25 -6.65
N VAL A 56 1.05 -1.63 -6.27
CA VAL A 56 1.60 -2.99 -6.35
C VAL A 56 2.35 -3.31 -5.05
N THR A 57 2.54 -4.59 -4.76
CA THR A 57 3.20 -5.02 -3.51
C THR A 57 4.73 -5.07 -3.63
N ARG A 58 5.27 -5.28 -4.85
CA ARG A 58 6.70 -5.51 -5.08
C ARG A 58 7.34 -4.39 -5.90
N THR A 59 8.59 -4.05 -5.56
CA THR A 59 9.39 -3.05 -6.28
C THR A 59 9.57 -3.41 -7.75
N LYS A 60 9.90 -4.69 -8.04
CA LYS A 60 10.04 -5.20 -9.42
C LYS A 60 8.73 -5.11 -10.22
N SER A 61 7.58 -5.31 -9.57
CA SER A 61 6.26 -5.12 -10.22
C SER A 61 6.05 -3.65 -10.59
N ALA A 62 6.43 -2.72 -9.70
CA ALA A 62 6.31 -1.29 -9.98
C ALA A 62 7.11 -0.88 -11.21
N GLU A 63 8.37 -1.30 -11.29
CA GLU A 63 9.25 -0.99 -12.42
C GLU A 63 8.72 -1.61 -13.73
N LYS A 64 8.39 -2.92 -13.69
CA LYS A 64 7.92 -3.67 -14.86
C LYS A 64 6.63 -3.08 -15.45
N ILE A 65 5.66 -2.75 -14.60
CA ILE A 65 4.37 -2.21 -15.05
C ILE A 65 4.56 -0.78 -15.56
N ALA A 66 5.33 0.07 -14.88
CA ALA A 66 5.62 1.41 -15.34
C ALA A 66 6.32 1.41 -16.71
N GLU A 67 7.33 0.55 -16.89
CA GLU A 67 8.02 0.39 -18.18
C GLU A 67 7.07 -0.08 -19.28
N ARG A 68 6.20 -1.05 -18.98
CA ARG A 68 5.23 -1.57 -19.96
C ARG A 68 4.22 -0.49 -20.36
N LEU A 69 3.71 0.29 -19.41
CA LEU A 69 2.82 1.42 -19.68
C LEU A 69 3.50 2.48 -20.56
N CYS A 70 4.80 2.76 -20.31
CA CYS A 70 5.56 3.69 -21.17
C CYS A 70 5.73 3.16 -22.60
N LYS A 71 6.00 1.86 -22.78
CA LYS A 71 6.06 1.21 -24.09
C LYS A 71 4.73 1.31 -24.86
N ASP A 72 3.63 1.27 -24.12
CA ASP A 72 2.28 1.44 -24.67
C ASP A 72 1.88 2.91 -24.89
N GLY A 73 2.83 3.86 -24.72
CA GLY A 73 2.61 5.29 -24.97
C GLY A 73 1.98 6.06 -23.81
N LEU A 74 1.84 5.46 -22.64
CA LEU A 74 1.33 6.13 -21.44
C LEU A 74 2.48 6.76 -20.64
N ASN A 75 2.27 7.96 -20.09
CA ASN A 75 3.26 8.66 -19.29
C ASN A 75 3.22 8.17 -17.84
N ALA A 76 4.05 7.16 -17.53
CA ALA A 76 4.10 6.48 -16.24
C ALA A 76 5.51 6.48 -15.64
N LYS A 77 5.60 6.49 -14.30
CA LYS A 77 6.84 6.29 -13.54
C LYS A 77 6.64 5.33 -12.39
N ALA A 78 7.67 4.54 -12.10
CA ALA A 78 7.73 3.74 -10.88
C ALA A 78 8.09 4.59 -9.67
N PHE A 79 7.57 4.20 -8.48
CA PHE A 79 7.96 4.76 -7.19
C PHE A 79 7.97 3.67 -6.13
N HIS A 80 9.11 3.46 -5.47
CA HIS A 80 9.23 2.46 -4.39
C HIS A 80 10.36 2.78 -3.42
N GLY A 81 10.36 2.11 -2.27
CA GLY A 81 11.29 2.37 -1.17
C GLY A 81 12.77 2.25 -1.52
N GLN A 82 13.13 1.37 -2.45
CA GLN A 82 14.52 1.09 -2.85
C GLN A 82 15.12 2.08 -3.85
N MET A 83 14.32 3.02 -4.37
CA MET A 83 14.84 4.06 -5.27
C MET A 83 15.75 5.03 -4.51
N GLU A 84 16.75 5.57 -5.21
CA GLU A 84 17.57 6.68 -4.74
C GLU A 84 16.71 7.90 -4.35
N ILE A 85 17.11 8.61 -3.30
CA ILE A 85 16.33 9.73 -2.74
C ILE A 85 16.02 10.78 -3.82
N ASN A 86 17.01 11.17 -4.62
CA ASN A 86 16.83 12.16 -5.68
C ASN A 86 15.85 11.69 -6.77
N ALA A 87 15.85 10.38 -7.09
CA ALA A 87 14.92 9.80 -8.05
C ALA A 87 13.48 9.79 -7.50
N LYS A 88 13.29 9.54 -6.20
CA LYS A 88 11.98 9.63 -5.52
C LYS A 88 11.43 11.04 -5.57
N VAL A 89 12.24 12.02 -5.16
CA VAL A 89 11.84 13.44 -5.17
C VAL A 89 11.46 13.87 -6.58
N LYS A 90 12.28 13.54 -7.57
CA LYS A 90 12.00 13.87 -8.97
C LYS A 90 10.70 13.24 -9.48
N ALA A 91 10.47 11.95 -9.21
CA ALA A 91 9.25 11.26 -9.64
C ALA A 91 8.01 11.87 -8.97
N GLN A 92 8.10 12.22 -7.69
CA GLN A 92 7.03 12.88 -6.96
C GLN A 92 6.74 14.28 -7.50
N ASP A 93 7.76 15.11 -7.72
CA ASP A 93 7.61 16.47 -8.25
C ASP A 93 7.00 16.47 -9.66
N GLU A 94 7.42 15.54 -10.49
CA GLU A 94 6.87 15.39 -11.84
C GLU A 94 5.41 14.93 -11.82
N PHE A 95 5.02 14.09 -10.87
CA PHE A 95 3.63 13.71 -10.67
C PHE A 95 2.80 14.88 -10.10
N MET A 96 3.31 15.59 -9.10
CA MET A 96 2.64 16.76 -8.51
C MET A 96 2.42 17.87 -9.55
N SER A 97 3.38 18.08 -10.44
CA SER A 97 3.31 19.09 -11.52
C SER A 97 2.61 18.62 -12.79
N ASN A 98 1.97 17.45 -12.79
CA ASN A 98 1.33 16.83 -13.96
C ASN A 98 2.26 16.56 -15.17
N LYS A 99 3.58 16.59 -14.98
CA LYS A 99 4.55 16.15 -16.01
C LYS A 99 4.50 14.64 -16.19
N VAL A 100 4.18 13.91 -15.14
CA VAL A 100 3.89 12.47 -15.16
C VAL A 100 2.46 12.28 -14.72
N ARG A 101 1.68 11.55 -15.51
CA ARG A 101 0.26 11.31 -15.24
C ARG A 101 0.02 10.11 -14.35
N ILE A 102 0.86 9.09 -14.45
CA ILE A 102 0.65 7.80 -13.78
C ILE A 102 1.85 7.48 -12.89
N ILE A 103 1.60 7.21 -11.61
CA ILE A 103 2.59 6.63 -10.71
C ILE A 103 2.23 5.17 -10.47
N VAL A 104 3.19 4.27 -10.73
CA VAL A 104 3.09 2.85 -10.34
C VAL A 104 3.94 2.67 -9.09
N ALA A 105 3.33 2.39 -7.96
CA ALA A 105 3.98 2.50 -6.67
C ALA A 105 3.74 1.31 -5.74
N THR A 106 4.69 1.10 -4.83
CA THR A 106 4.44 0.34 -3.60
C THR A 106 3.83 1.24 -2.52
N SER A 107 3.45 0.68 -1.38
CA SER A 107 2.95 1.43 -0.21
C SER A 107 3.88 2.55 0.28
N ALA A 108 5.16 2.55 -0.19
CA ALA A 108 6.11 3.63 0.08
C ALA A 108 5.69 4.99 -0.53
N PHE A 109 4.82 4.99 -1.55
CA PHE A 109 4.28 6.22 -2.13
C PHE A 109 3.05 6.66 -1.36
N GLY A 110 3.17 7.81 -0.72
CA GLY A 110 2.00 8.33 -0.08
C GLY A 110 2.27 9.20 1.13
N MET A 111 3.30 8.95 1.93
CA MET A 111 3.65 9.88 3.01
C MET A 111 4.03 11.24 2.41
N GLY A 112 3.25 12.28 2.76
CA GLY A 112 3.51 13.64 2.27
C GLY A 112 3.02 13.95 0.84
N VAL A 113 2.33 13.03 0.15
CA VAL A 113 1.73 13.31 -1.16
C VAL A 113 0.32 13.84 -0.96
N ASP A 114 0.13 15.12 -1.24
CA ASP A 114 -1.16 15.79 -1.21
C ASP A 114 -1.50 16.36 -2.59
N LYS A 115 -2.14 15.55 -3.43
CA LYS A 115 -2.56 15.91 -4.79
C LYS A 115 -4.07 15.75 -4.90
N SER A 116 -4.77 16.85 -5.09
CA SER A 116 -6.23 16.91 -5.03
C SER A 116 -6.93 16.36 -6.27
N ASP A 117 -6.25 16.35 -7.41
CA ASP A 117 -6.79 16.00 -8.73
C ASP A 117 -6.56 14.52 -9.12
N VAL A 118 -6.14 13.66 -8.19
CA VAL A 118 -6.06 12.20 -8.43
C VAL A 118 -7.49 11.66 -8.57
N GLY A 119 -7.85 11.27 -9.78
CA GLY A 119 -9.18 10.76 -10.08
C GLY A 119 -9.28 9.24 -10.19
N LEU A 120 -8.14 8.54 -10.23
CA LEU A 120 -8.11 7.09 -10.36
C LEU A 120 -7.03 6.48 -9.45
N VAL A 121 -7.43 5.51 -8.63
CA VAL A 121 -6.51 4.63 -7.89
C VAL A 121 -6.81 3.18 -8.27
N VAL A 122 -5.79 2.45 -8.71
CA VAL A 122 -5.92 1.04 -9.07
C VAL A 122 -4.97 0.20 -8.23
N HIS A 123 -5.49 -0.70 -7.44
CA HIS A 123 -4.70 -1.76 -6.81
C HIS A 123 -4.56 -2.91 -7.80
N TYR A 124 -3.41 -2.97 -8.46
CA TYR A 124 -3.08 -4.04 -9.40
C TYR A 124 -2.75 -5.36 -8.69
N GLU A 125 -2.29 -5.27 -7.47
CA GLU A 125 -2.12 -6.36 -6.51
C GLU A 125 -2.87 -5.99 -5.22
N ILE A 126 -3.36 -6.99 -4.48
CA ILE A 126 -4.13 -6.79 -3.24
C ILE A 126 -3.23 -6.16 -2.17
N SER A 127 -3.71 -5.13 -1.48
CA SER A 127 -3.02 -4.51 -0.34
C SER A 127 -2.88 -5.48 0.82
N ASP A 128 -1.84 -5.29 1.63
CA ASP A 128 -1.52 -6.15 2.78
C ASP A 128 -2.60 -6.14 3.87
N SER A 129 -3.37 -5.07 3.98
CA SER A 129 -4.49 -4.93 4.92
C SER A 129 -5.57 -3.99 4.40
N LEU A 130 -6.76 -4.08 5.00
CA LEU A 130 -7.87 -3.18 4.70
C LEU A 130 -7.53 -1.72 5.05
N GLU A 131 -6.78 -1.51 6.13
CA GLU A 131 -6.33 -0.18 6.56
C GLU A 131 -5.42 0.45 5.51
N ASN A 132 -4.44 -0.31 5.00
CA ASN A 132 -3.56 0.14 3.93
C ASN A 132 -4.37 0.45 2.66
N TYR A 133 -5.29 -0.44 2.28
CA TYR A 133 -6.17 -0.22 1.14
C TYR A 133 -6.95 1.09 1.26
N ILE A 134 -7.58 1.36 2.40
CA ILE A 134 -8.36 2.58 2.62
C ILE A 134 -7.47 3.82 2.56
N GLN A 135 -6.25 3.77 3.13
CA GLN A 135 -5.31 4.88 3.07
C GLN A 135 -4.82 5.16 1.64
N GLU A 136 -4.56 4.11 0.88
CA GLU A 136 -4.10 4.18 -0.50
C GLU A 136 -5.22 4.65 -1.44
N ALA A 137 -6.40 4.06 -1.35
CA ALA A 137 -7.58 4.46 -2.11
C ALA A 137 -8.03 5.89 -1.75
N GLY A 138 -7.92 6.28 -0.48
CA GLY A 138 -8.24 7.62 0.02
C GLY A 138 -7.39 8.75 -0.55
N ARG A 139 -6.37 8.45 -1.37
CA ARG A 139 -5.61 9.46 -2.13
C ARG A 139 -6.35 9.98 -3.34
N ALA A 140 -7.31 9.20 -3.85
CA ALA A 140 -8.22 9.65 -4.87
C ALA A 140 -9.24 10.65 -4.32
N GLY A 141 -9.72 11.56 -5.17
CA GLY A 141 -10.84 12.44 -4.89
C GLY A 141 -10.68 13.28 -3.62
N ARG A 142 -9.50 13.80 -3.31
CA ARG A 142 -9.31 14.67 -2.15
C ARG A 142 -10.12 15.94 -2.23
N ASP A 143 -10.37 16.43 -3.43
CA ASP A 143 -11.45 17.39 -3.67
C ASP A 143 -12.78 16.64 -3.56
N VAL A 144 -13.53 16.92 -2.51
CA VAL A 144 -14.82 16.27 -2.22
C VAL A 144 -15.89 16.52 -3.28
N ASN A 145 -15.71 17.53 -4.12
CA ASN A 145 -16.60 17.84 -5.23
C ASN A 145 -16.28 17.02 -6.49
N SER A 146 -15.13 16.36 -6.51
CA SER A 146 -14.68 15.54 -7.64
C SER A 146 -14.93 14.07 -7.35
N GLN A 147 -15.61 13.40 -8.27
CA GLN A 147 -15.78 11.94 -8.23
C GLN A 147 -14.45 11.27 -8.58
N ALA A 148 -14.12 10.19 -7.89
CA ALA A 148 -12.94 9.41 -8.15
C ALA A 148 -13.20 7.90 -8.06
N GLU A 149 -12.48 7.16 -8.89
CA GLU A 149 -12.64 5.73 -9.06
C GLU A 149 -11.50 4.97 -8.36
N CYS A 150 -11.87 3.93 -7.61
CA CYS A 150 -10.93 3.06 -6.90
C CYS A 150 -11.18 1.61 -7.33
N TYR A 151 -10.21 1.01 -7.99
CA TYR A 151 -10.31 -0.37 -8.47
C TYR A 151 -9.35 -1.29 -7.72
N VAL A 152 -9.80 -2.52 -7.47
CA VAL A 152 -8.94 -3.64 -7.09
C VAL A 152 -9.00 -4.66 -8.21
N LEU A 153 -7.85 -4.99 -8.78
CA LEU A 153 -7.71 -6.08 -9.75
C LEU A 153 -7.05 -7.26 -9.05
N TYR A 154 -7.65 -8.44 -9.15
CA TYR A 154 -7.08 -9.62 -8.52
C TYR A 154 -7.30 -10.87 -9.35
N ASN A 155 -6.46 -11.87 -9.11
CA ASN A 155 -6.58 -13.23 -9.61
C ASN A 155 -6.35 -14.24 -8.47
N ASP A 156 -6.50 -15.53 -8.77
CA ASP A 156 -6.29 -16.58 -7.77
C ASP A 156 -4.86 -16.63 -7.25
N ASP A 157 -3.87 -16.33 -8.11
CA ASP A 157 -2.47 -16.30 -7.71
C ASP A 157 -2.16 -15.18 -6.70
N ASP A 158 -2.83 -14.04 -6.79
CA ASP A 158 -2.67 -12.95 -5.81
C ASP A 158 -3.19 -13.36 -4.44
N LEU A 159 -4.34 -14.04 -4.39
CA LEU A 159 -4.90 -14.57 -3.15
C LEU A 159 -3.95 -15.60 -2.52
N ASN A 160 -3.44 -16.53 -3.32
CA ASN A 160 -2.49 -17.55 -2.86
C ASN A 160 -1.21 -16.92 -2.30
N LYS A 161 -0.62 -15.93 -3.01
CA LYS A 161 0.56 -15.19 -2.55
C LYS A 161 0.29 -14.47 -1.22
N HIS A 162 -0.88 -13.85 -1.10
CA HIS A 162 -1.28 -13.14 0.12
C HIS A 162 -1.43 -14.10 1.30
N PHE A 163 -2.08 -15.25 1.11
CA PHE A 163 -2.19 -16.29 2.13
C PHE A 163 -0.83 -16.85 2.56
N ILE A 164 0.08 -17.09 1.61
CA ILE A 164 1.44 -17.54 1.92
C ILE A 164 2.16 -16.48 2.77
N LEU A 165 2.08 -15.22 2.40
CA LEU A 165 2.72 -14.12 3.12
C LEU A 165 2.17 -13.99 4.55
N LEU A 166 0.86 -14.03 4.72
CA LEU A 166 0.20 -13.99 6.04
C LEU A 166 0.62 -15.16 6.93
N ASN A 167 0.83 -16.36 6.33
CA ASN A 167 1.26 -17.53 7.09
C ASN A 167 2.75 -17.47 7.44
N GLN A 168 3.59 -16.87 6.61
CA GLN A 168 5.02 -16.68 6.89
C GLN A 168 5.29 -15.64 8.00
N THR A 169 4.37 -14.71 8.22
CA THR A 169 4.50 -13.71 9.28
C THR A 169 3.97 -14.18 10.65
N LYS A 170 3.30 -15.33 10.71
CA LYS A 170 2.81 -15.90 11.96
C LYS A 170 3.90 -16.76 12.59
N LEU A 171 4.47 -16.26 13.68
CA LEU A 171 5.32 -17.09 14.54
C LEU A 171 4.49 -18.21 15.17
N THR A 172 4.99 -19.43 15.06
CA THR A 172 4.42 -20.56 15.78
C THR A 172 4.74 -20.47 17.27
N LEU A 173 3.96 -21.11 18.12
CA LEU A 173 4.25 -21.18 19.57
C LEU A 173 5.63 -21.79 19.83
N SER A 174 6.08 -22.72 18.97
CA SER A 174 7.42 -23.32 19.06
C SER A 174 8.52 -22.27 18.83
N GLU A 175 8.40 -21.46 17.77
CA GLU A 175 9.37 -20.40 17.47
C GLU A 175 9.38 -19.32 18.56
N ILE A 176 8.21 -18.91 19.04
CA ILE A 176 8.10 -17.97 20.18
C ILE A 176 8.81 -18.54 21.41
N ASN A 177 8.60 -19.83 21.71
CA ASN A 177 9.25 -20.49 22.86
C ASN A 177 10.76 -20.63 22.67
N GLN A 178 11.24 -20.84 21.44
CA GLN A 178 12.68 -20.87 21.14
C GLN A 178 13.32 -19.51 21.40
N VAL A 179 12.73 -18.43 20.83
CA VAL A 179 13.20 -17.05 21.06
C VAL A 179 13.16 -16.71 22.55
N TRP A 180 12.05 -17.02 23.22
CA TRP A 180 11.93 -16.79 24.67
C TRP A 180 12.96 -17.53 25.51
N SER A 181 13.23 -18.78 25.15
CA SER A 181 14.25 -19.61 25.85
C SER A 181 15.65 -19.05 25.60
N ALA A 182 15.96 -18.58 24.40
CA ALA A 182 17.23 -17.93 24.09
C ALA A 182 17.41 -16.65 24.91
N VAL A 183 16.40 -15.77 24.91
CA VAL A 183 16.40 -14.53 25.70
C VAL A 183 16.60 -14.84 27.19
N LYS A 184 15.86 -15.80 27.75
CA LYS A 184 16.04 -16.23 29.16
C LYS A 184 17.44 -16.70 29.48
N LYS A 185 18.07 -17.47 28.59
CA LYS A 185 19.47 -17.92 28.80
C LYS A 185 20.44 -16.75 28.81
N LEU A 186 20.25 -15.78 27.94
CA LEU A 186 21.11 -14.60 27.83
C LEU A 186 20.92 -13.65 29.02
N THR A 187 19.69 -13.47 29.50
CA THR A 187 19.36 -12.60 30.63
C THR A 187 19.61 -13.26 32.00
N ALA A 188 19.92 -14.55 32.05
CA ALA A 188 20.15 -15.27 33.35
C ALA A 188 21.27 -14.68 34.20
N LYS A 189 22.19 -13.90 33.63
CA LYS A 189 23.34 -13.29 34.30
C LYS A 189 23.35 -11.76 34.31
N HIS A 190 22.43 -11.12 33.58
CA HIS A 190 22.38 -9.66 33.40
C HIS A 190 20.93 -9.20 33.25
N ASP A 191 20.56 -8.11 33.92
CA ASP A 191 19.23 -7.52 33.83
C ASP A 191 18.95 -6.83 32.47
N THR A 192 20.03 -6.50 31.75
CA THR A 192 19.95 -5.86 30.43
C THR A 192 21.01 -6.45 29.52
N ILE A 193 20.62 -6.75 28.29
CA ILE A 193 21.51 -7.22 27.23
C ILE A 193 21.36 -6.38 25.97
N TYR A 194 22.52 -6.14 25.31
CA TYR A 194 22.58 -5.46 24.00
C TYR A 194 23.09 -6.48 22.99
N ILE A 195 22.18 -7.10 22.25
CA ILE A 195 22.49 -8.11 21.25
C ILE A 195 21.72 -7.86 19.97
N SER A 196 22.27 -8.26 18.86
CA SER A 196 21.59 -8.21 17.57
C SER A 196 20.60 -9.37 17.42
N ALA A 197 19.61 -9.21 16.52
CA ALA A 197 18.67 -10.28 16.20
C ALA A 197 19.37 -11.55 15.66
N LEU A 198 20.55 -11.40 15.03
CA LEU A 198 21.38 -12.51 14.52
C LEU A 198 22.00 -13.35 15.64
N GLU A 199 22.23 -12.79 16.83
CA GLU A 199 22.79 -13.51 17.98
C GLU A 199 21.73 -14.27 18.79
N ILE A 200 20.44 -14.03 18.50
CA ILE A 200 19.31 -14.74 19.11
C ILE A 200 18.89 -15.95 18.25
N ALA A 201 19.16 -15.90 16.95
CA ALA A 201 18.80 -16.95 15.99
C ALA A 201 19.79 -18.11 16.04
#